data_adc0cea11cf5676728eeee44009ee427
#
_entry.id   adc0cea11cf5676728eeee44009ee427
#
_cell.length_a   1.000
_cell.length_b   1.000
_cell.length_c   1.000
_cell.angle_alpha   90.00
_cell.angle_beta   90.00
_cell.angle_gamma   90.00
#
_symmetry.space_group_name_H-M   'P 1'
#
loop_
_entity.id
_entity.type
_entity.pdbx_description
1 polymer ?
#
loop_
_entity_poly.entity_id
_entity_poly.type
_entity_poly.pdbx_seq_one_letter_code
_entity_poly.pdbx_strand_id
1 'polypeptide(L)'
;RALAFASGVSLSRPDLHVFVFGGDGDAFSIGGNHFTHTARKNIKMTYVVMDNFVYGLTKKQTSPTSPLGFKSKTDVWGSADRPVNPIKQAISAGATFVGRSTATNVAHLLKLMEAAMDHDGFSFIEVLSECVEFFPGAFDAAIPRKGGTFPEIPAEHDVTDEYAAYRLCDAPWPGMFGTFFKANRPTKNANEAKIIADSRAKLAGVPDWQILQRNFDRMK
;
A
#
# COMPACT_ATOMS: atom_id res chain seq x y z
N ARG A 1 -8.04 -4.62 8.47
CA ARG A 1 -7.05 -4.48 9.59
C ARG A 1 -5.88 -5.47 9.49
N ALA A 2 -5.74 -6.17 8.37
CA ALA A 2 -4.69 -7.15 8.16
C ALA A 2 -3.28 -6.58 8.40
N LEU A 3 -3.05 -5.32 8.02
CA LEU A 3 -1.76 -4.65 8.18
C LEU A 3 -1.27 -4.57 9.63
N ALA A 4 -2.17 -4.41 10.61
CA ALA A 4 -1.77 -4.37 12.01
C ALA A 4 -1.20 -5.71 12.48
N PHE A 5 -1.85 -6.82 12.09
CA PHE A 5 -1.37 -8.17 12.37
C PHE A 5 -0.06 -8.46 11.61
N ALA A 6 -0.03 -8.17 10.31
CA ALA A 6 1.13 -8.38 9.45
C ALA A 6 2.36 -7.58 9.92
N SER A 7 2.15 -6.38 10.47
CA SER A 7 3.23 -5.60 11.09
C SER A 7 3.88 -6.35 12.25
N GLY A 8 3.08 -6.99 13.11
CA GLY A 8 3.60 -7.84 14.18
C GLY A 8 4.42 -9.00 13.66
N VAL A 9 3.94 -9.69 12.62
CA VAL A 9 4.66 -10.80 11.97
C VAL A 9 5.99 -10.32 11.38
N SER A 10 5.97 -9.26 10.58
CA SER A 10 7.18 -8.74 9.92
C SER A 10 8.23 -8.26 10.92
N LEU A 11 7.82 -7.60 12.01
CA LEU A 11 8.74 -7.12 13.04
C LEU A 11 9.34 -8.27 13.86
N SER A 12 8.57 -9.34 14.09
CA SER A 12 9.02 -10.51 14.86
C SER A 12 9.83 -11.51 14.03
N ARG A 13 9.58 -11.56 12.72
CA ARG A 13 10.20 -12.49 11.77
C ARG A 13 10.70 -11.74 10.53
N PRO A 14 11.80 -10.97 10.65
CA PRO A 14 12.36 -10.18 9.55
C PRO A 14 12.94 -11.03 8.41
N ASP A 15 13.10 -12.33 8.64
CA ASP A 15 13.53 -13.34 7.67
C ASP A 15 12.43 -13.74 6.68
N LEU A 16 11.16 -13.40 6.96
CA LEU A 16 10.02 -13.75 6.11
C LEU A 16 9.68 -12.65 5.10
N HIS A 17 9.28 -13.06 3.90
CA HIS A 17 8.55 -12.20 2.99
C HIS A 17 7.06 -12.20 3.38
N VAL A 18 6.55 -11.06 3.83
CA VAL A 18 5.17 -10.93 4.28
C VAL A 18 4.33 -10.30 3.18
N PHE A 19 3.40 -11.08 2.64
CA PHE A 19 2.37 -10.59 1.72
C PHE A 19 1.06 -10.38 2.46
N VAL A 20 0.42 -9.25 2.19
CA VAL A 20 -0.89 -8.90 2.74
C VAL A 20 -1.83 -8.62 1.59
N PHE A 21 -3.01 -9.21 1.61
CA PHE A 21 -4.05 -8.96 0.63
C PHE A 21 -5.25 -8.30 1.30
N GLY A 22 -5.80 -7.29 0.67
CA GLY A 22 -6.99 -6.58 1.14
C GLY A 22 -7.81 -6.04 -0.03
N GLY A 23 -9.04 -5.62 0.23
CA GLY A 23 -9.85 -4.86 -0.71
C GLY A 23 -9.71 -3.37 -0.49
N ASP A 24 -10.17 -2.57 -1.45
CA ASP A 24 -10.23 -1.11 -1.40
C ASP A 24 -11.00 -0.59 -0.17
N GLY A 25 -12.14 -1.18 0.11
CA GLY A 25 -12.94 -0.84 1.29
C GLY A 25 -12.23 -1.14 2.61
N ASP A 26 -11.53 -2.28 2.71
CA ASP A 26 -10.73 -2.60 3.89
C ASP A 26 -9.53 -1.65 4.02
N ALA A 27 -8.81 -1.42 2.92
CA ALA A 27 -7.57 -0.65 2.93
C ALA A 27 -7.79 0.83 3.28
N PHE A 28 -8.78 1.47 2.66
CA PHE A 28 -8.92 2.93 2.66
C PHE A 28 -10.09 3.45 3.51
N SER A 29 -10.91 2.56 4.07
CA SER A 29 -11.93 2.91 5.05
C SER A 29 -11.44 2.52 6.46
N ILE A 30 -11.90 1.38 6.98
CA ILE A 30 -11.58 0.97 8.36
C ILE A 30 -10.07 0.70 8.57
N GLY A 31 -9.34 0.34 7.51
CA GLY A 31 -7.90 0.10 7.52
C GLY A 31 -7.05 1.35 7.28
N GLY A 32 -7.64 2.51 6.95
CA GLY A 32 -6.90 3.70 6.50
C GLY A 32 -5.78 4.15 7.44
N ASN A 33 -6.03 4.15 8.74
CA ASN A 33 -4.99 4.49 9.72
C ASN A 33 -3.89 3.43 9.79
N HIS A 34 -4.24 2.14 9.69
CA HIS A 34 -3.24 1.07 9.66
C HIS A 34 -2.37 1.17 8.41
N PHE A 35 -2.97 1.49 7.24
CA PHE A 35 -2.26 1.72 6.01
C PHE A 35 -1.23 2.84 6.16
N THR A 36 -1.70 4.03 6.54
CA THR A 36 -0.84 5.22 6.71
C THR A 36 0.31 4.95 7.69
N HIS A 37 0.03 4.35 8.84
CA HIS A 37 1.07 4.12 9.84
C HIS A 37 2.04 3.01 9.47
N THR A 38 1.63 1.97 8.74
CA THR A 38 2.53 0.91 8.26
C THR A 38 3.47 1.44 7.19
N ALA A 39 2.94 2.20 6.22
CA ALA A 39 3.73 2.87 5.18
C ALA A 39 4.74 3.85 5.78
N ARG A 40 4.29 4.76 6.65
CA ARG A 40 5.14 5.75 7.32
C ARG A 40 6.29 5.13 8.11
N LYS A 41 6.05 3.99 8.75
CA LYS A 41 7.07 3.26 9.52
C LYS A 41 8.02 2.46 8.63
N ASN A 42 7.74 2.37 7.35
CA ASN A 42 8.47 1.55 6.39
C ASN A 42 8.67 0.10 6.88
N ILE A 43 7.58 -0.53 7.32
CA ILE A 43 7.62 -1.93 7.78
C ILE A 43 7.72 -2.82 6.55
N LYS A 44 8.74 -3.68 6.50
CA LYS A 44 9.01 -4.56 5.37
C LYS A 44 7.87 -5.53 5.12
N MET A 45 7.07 -5.28 4.10
CA MET A 45 6.00 -6.16 3.61
C MET A 45 5.49 -5.69 2.26
N THR A 46 4.82 -6.57 1.53
CA THR A 46 4.10 -6.24 0.30
C THR A 46 2.60 -6.25 0.57
N TYR A 47 1.96 -5.11 0.44
CA TYR A 47 0.50 -4.97 0.54
C TYR A 47 -0.12 -4.85 -0.84
N VAL A 48 -0.92 -5.84 -1.21
CA VAL A 48 -1.65 -5.92 -2.47
C VAL A 48 -3.12 -5.60 -2.19
N VAL A 49 -3.61 -4.53 -2.77
CA VAL A 49 -5.02 -4.14 -2.68
C VAL A 49 -5.75 -4.51 -3.96
N MET A 50 -6.71 -5.43 -3.83
CA MET A 50 -7.64 -5.80 -4.89
C MET A 50 -8.74 -4.74 -4.96
N ASP A 51 -8.53 -3.73 -5.80
CA ASP A 51 -9.48 -2.62 -5.93
C ASP A 51 -10.57 -2.97 -6.94
N ASN A 52 -11.80 -2.98 -6.49
CA ASN A 52 -12.98 -3.29 -7.31
C ASN A 52 -14.04 -2.16 -7.31
N PHE A 53 -13.72 -1.02 -6.67
CA PHE A 53 -14.57 0.18 -6.60
C PHE A 53 -15.92 -0.03 -5.89
N VAL A 54 -16.08 -1.12 -5.11
CA VAL A 54 -17.34 -1.41 -4.45
C VAL A 54 -17.16 -2.33 -3.24
N TYR A 55 -17.97 -2.18 -2.20
CA TYR A 55 -18.13 -3.24 -1.20
C TYR A 55 -18.94 -4.39 -1.81
N GLY A 56 -18.27 -5.42 -2.31
CA GLY A 56 -18.89 -6.57 -2.97
C GLY A 56 -19.60 -7.52 -1.99
N LEU A 57 -18.91 -7.92 -0.91
CA LEU A 57 -19.42 -8.90 0.05
C LEU A 57 -20.77 -8.47 0.67
N THR A 58 -20.93 -7.21 0.98
CA THR A 58 -22.13 -6.63 1.60
C THR A 58 -23.17 -6.18 0.58
N LYS A 59 -23.01 -6.57 -0.68
CA LYS A 59 -23.96 -6.42 -1.79
C LYS A 59 -24.13 -4.98 -2.27
N LYS A 60 -23.06 -4.37 -2.79
CA LYS A 60 -23.05 -3.11 -3.52
C LYS A 60 -23.26 -1.87 -2.65
N GLN A 61 -22.36 -1.60 -1.70
CA GLN A 61 -22.22 -0.27 -1.09
C GLN A 61 -21.06 0.49 -1.75
N THR A 62 -21.11 1.80 -1.66
CA THR A 62 -20.04 2.71 -2.10
C THR A 62 -18.79 2.49 -1.25
N SER A 63 -17.65 2.21 -1.90
CA SER A 63 -16.35 2.09 -1.27
C SER A 63 -15.56 3.41 -1.39
N PRO A 64 -14.45 3.58 -0.67
CA PRO A 64 -13.64 4.80 -0.77
C PRO A 64 -13.10 5.10 -2.17
N THR A 65 -12.95 4.09 -3.03
CA THR A 65 -12.46 4.23 -4.41
C THR A 65 -13.57 4.27 -5.45
N SER A 66 -14.84 4.14 -5.04
CA SER A 66 -15.99 4.24 -5.95
C SER A 66 -16.00 5.58 -6.68
N PRO A 67 -16.24 5.60 -8.00
CA PRO A 67 -16.27 6.84 -8.75
C PRO A 67 -17.42 7.75 -8.33
N LEU A 68 -17.24 9.06 -8.52
CA LEU A 68 -18.27 10.06 -8.32
C LEU A 68 -19.54 9.68 -9.12
N GLY A 69 -20.71 9.77 -8.51
CA GLY A 69 -21.98 9.40 -9.12
C GLY A 69 -22.27 7.89 -9.12
N PHE A 70 -21.42 7.05 -8.55
CA PHE A 70 -21.68 5.61 -8.45
C PHE A 70 -22.94 5.34 -7.64
N LYS A 71 -23.90 4.64 -8.26
CA LYS A 71 -25.17 4.27 -7.62
C LYS A 71 -25.06 2.94 -6.89
N SER A 72 -25.30 2.98 -5.60
CA SER A 72 -25.22 1.84 -4.70
C SER A 72 -26.47 1.73 -3.82
N LYS A 73 -26.51 0.75 -2.92
CA LYS A 73 -27.60 0.62 -1.93
C LYS A 73 -27.57 1.74 -0.89
N THR A 74 -26.39 2.27 -0.60
CA THR A 74 -26.22 3.39 0.35
C THR A 74 -26.38 4.74 -0.34
N ASP A 75 -26.04 4.83 -1.61
CA ASP A 75 -26.07 6.06 -2.41
C ASP A 75 -26.95 5.88 -3.64
N VAL A 76 -28.27 5.85 -3.38
CA VAL A 76 -29.30 5.56 -4.42
C VAL A 76 -29.25 6.59 -5.56
N TRP A 77 -28.95 7.84 -5.25
CA TRP A 77 -28.87 8.94 -6.23
C TRP A 77 -27.49 9.08 -6.86
N GLY A 78 -26.51 8.37 -6.33
CA GLY A 78 -25.09 8.39 -6.73
C GLY A 78 -24.20 8.99 -5.65
N SER A 79 -22.99 8.45 -5.53
CA SER A 79 -21.96 8.92 -4.59
C SER A 79 -21.62 10.39 -4.87
N ALA A 80 -21.66 11.21 -3.83
CA ALA A 80 -21.20 12.61 -3.86
C ALA A 80 -19.74 12.77 -3.43
N ASP A 81 -19.10 11.68 -2.96
CA ASP A 81 -17.74 11.69 -2.45
C ASP A 81 -16.73 11.62 -3.57
N ARG A 82 -15.64 12.39 -3.44
CA ARG A 82 -14.50 12.26 -4.33
C ARG A 82 -13.76 10.96 -4.00
N PRO A 83 -13.49 10.08 -5.00
CA PRO A 83 -12.79 8.84 -4.75
C PRO A 83 -11.36 9.07 -4.24
N VAL A 84 -10.93 8.19 -3.35
CA VAL A 84 -9.53 8.08 -2.96
C VAL A 84 -8.70 7.65 -4.19
N ASN A 85 -7.54 8.26 -4.36
CA ASN A 85 -6.52 7.75 -5.29
C ASN A 85 -5.51 6.91 -4.49
N PRO A 86 -5.52 5.58 -4.62
CA PRO A 86 -4.68 4.69 -3.82
C PRO A 86 -3.19 4.94 -3.98
N ILE A 87 -2.74 5.24 -5.20
CA ILE A 87 -1.33 5.50 -5.50
C ILE A 87 -0.87 6.80 -4.82
N LYS A 88 -1.64 7.90 -4.96
CA LYS A 88 -1.34 9.16 -4.26
C LYS A 88 -1.30 8.98 -2.75
N GLN A 89 -2.26 8.24 -2.20
CA GLN A 89 -2.30 7.97 -0.77
C GLN A 89 -1.09 7.16 -0.30
N ALA A 90 -0.67 6.15 -1.08
CA ALA A 90 0.49 5.34 -0.76
C ALA A 90 1.78 6.18 -0.73
N ILE A 91 2.00 7.02 -1.74
CA ILE A 91 3.17 7.91 -1.82
C ILE A 91 3.15 8.88 -0.64
N SER A 92 2.03 9.59 -0.40
CA SER A 92 1.92 10.58 0.68
C SER A 92 2.03 9.96 2.08
N ALA A 93 1.62 8.70 2.24
CA ALA A 93 1.80 7.95 3.48
C ALA A 93 3.26 7.52 3.71
N GLY A 94 4.13 7.63 2.71
CA GLY A 94 5.54 7.29 2.79
C GLY A 94 5.86 5.85 2.42
N ALA A 95 5.03 5.18 1.60
CA ALA A 95 5.39 3.90 0.99
C ALA A 95 6.66 4.05 0.16
N THR A 96 7.55 3.07 0.21
CA THR A 96 8.85 3.12 -0.46
C THR A 96 8.89 2.35 -1.78
N PHE A 97 7.85 1.59 -2.08
CA PHE A 97 7.56 1.02 -3.39
C PHE A 97 6.06 1.16 -3.66
N VAL A 98 5.71 1.71 -4.81
CA VAL A 98 4.30 1.93 -5.19
C VAL A 98 4.08 1.57 -6.65
N GLY A 99 3.13 0.67 -6.90
CA GLY A 99 2.82 0.23 -8.24
C GLY A 99 1.34 -0.07 -8.48
N ARG A 100 0.96 -0.15 -9.76
CA ARG A 100 -0.40 -0.50 -10.19
C ARG A 100 -0.36 -1.51 -11.33
N SER A 101 -1.27 -2.48 -11.27
CA SER A 101 -1.54 -3.44 -12.34
C SER A 101 -3.03 -3.77 -12.42
N THR A 102 -3.40 -4.69 -13.30
CA THR A 102 -4.75 -5.27 -13.37
C THR A 102 -4.70 -6.78 -13.14
N ALA A 103 -5.76 -7.34 -12.59
CA ALA A 103 -5.88 -8.79 -12.42
C ALA A 103 -5.90 -9.56 -13.78
N THR A 104 -6.22 -8.87 -14.86
CA THR A 104 -6.29 -9.46 -16.21
C THR A 104 -4.95 -9.52 -16.94
N ASN A 105 -3.95 -8.75 -16.51
CA ASN A 105 -2.58 -8.79 -17.04
C ASN A 105 -1.65 -9.49 -16.06
N VAL A 106 -1.76 -10.81 -15.99
CA VAL A 106 -1.04 -11.65 -15.02
C VAL A 106 0.48 -11.52 -15.17
N ALA A 107 1.00 -11.47 -16.39
CA ALA A 107 2.44 -11.36 -16.63
C ALA A 107 3.02 -10.05 -16.07
N HIS A 108 2.31 -8.93 -16.29
CA HIS A 108 2.70 -7.63 -15.74
C HIS A 108 2.58 -7.62 -14.20
N LEU A 109 1.48 -8.17 -13.66
CA LEU A 109 1.26 -8.25 -12.21
C LEU A 109 2.35 -9.07 -11.52
N LEU A 110 2.74 -10.22 -12.07
CA LEU A 110 3.80 -11.07 -11.50
C LEU A 110 5.14 -10.32 -11.44
N LYS A 111 5.56 -9.66 -12.53
CA LYS A 111 6.79 -8.85 -12.54
C LYS A 111 6.76 -7.76 -11.47
N LEU A 112 5.61 -7.11 -11.30
CA LEU A 112 5.45 -6.06 -10.29
C LEU A 112 5.51 -6.62 -8.87
N MET A 113 4.91 -7.80 -8.62
CA MET A 113 4.97 -8.48 -7.34
C MET A 113 6.38 -8.96 -6.99
N GLU A 114 7.12 -9.49 -7.96
CA GLU A 114 8.54 -9.87 -7.80
C GLU A 114 9.38 -8.65 -7.42
N ALA A 115 9.24 -7.54 -8.15
CA ALA A 115 9.95 -6.31 -7.85
C ALA A 115 9.60 -5.73 -6.46
N ALA A 116 8.35 -5.88 -6.03
CA ALA A 116 7.89 -5.48 -4.70
C ALA A 116 8.42 -6.40 -3.59
N MET A 117 8.57 -7.69 -3.86
CA MET A 117 9.15 -8.68 -2.93
C MET A 117 10.63 -8.43 -2.69
N ASP A 118 11.37 -8.06 -3.75
CA ASP A 118 12.79 -7.74 -3.67
C ASP A 118 13.08 -6.39 -3.01
N HIS A 119 12.05 -5.58 -2.80
CA HIS A 119 12.19 -4.26 -2.18
C HIS A 119 12.30 -4.37 -0.65
N ASP A 120 13.33 -3.72 -0.07
CA ASP A 120 13.52 -3.68 1.37
C ASP A 120 12.76 -2.50 2.00
N GLY A 121 11.46 -2.68 2.19
CA GLY A 121 10.58 -1.65 2.74
C GLY A 121 9.10 -1.98 2.61
N PHE A 122 8.26 -0.98 2.79
CA PHE A 122 6.83 -1.11 2.57
C PHE A 122 6.50 -0.95 1.10
N SER A 123 6.05 -2.04 0.49
CA SER A 123 5.60 -2.09 -0.91
C SER A 123 4.08 -2.08 -0.98
N PHE A 124 3.54 -1.21 -1.82
CA PHE A 124 2.12 -1.12 -2.10
C PHE A 124 1.84 -1.42 -3.58
N ILE A 125 0.91 -2.32 -3.85
CA ILE A 125 0.43 -2.63 -5.20
C ILE A 125 -1.09 -2.50 -5.24
N GLU A 126 -1.58 -1.60 -6.07
CA GLU A 126 -2.99 -1.56 -6.44
C GLU A 126 -3.24 -2.48 -7.63
N VAL A 127 -4.19 -3.39 -7.49
CA VAL A 127 -4.60 -4.32 -8.55
C VAL A 127 -6.05 -4.04 -8.89
N LEU A 128 -6.31 -3.47 -10.07
CA LEU A 128 -7.67 -3.28 -10.56
C LEU A 128 -8.27 -4.66 -10.87
N SER A 129 -9.29 -5.02 -10.08
CA SER A 129 -9.90 -6.35 -10.08
C SER A 129 -11.42 -6.24 -10.08
N GLU A 130 -12.04 -6.52 -11.20
CA GLU A 130 -13.48 -6.32 -11.43
C GLU A 130 -14.37 -7.09 -10.44
N CYS A 131 -15.36 -6.41 -9.86
CA CYS A 131 -16.49 -7.07 -9.22
C CYS A 131 -17.55 -7.38 -10.27
N VAL A 132 -17.53 -8.60 -10.80
CA VAL A 132 -18.40 -9.04 -11.91
C VAL A 132 -19.90 -8.97 -11.58
N GLU A 133 -20.26 -9.03 -10.29
CA GLU A 133 -21.65 -9.02 -9.84
C GLU A 133 -22.18 -7.59 -9.63
N PHE A 134 -21.41 -6.73 -8.98
CA PHE A 134 -21.92 -5.44 -8.50
C PHE A 134 -21.39 -4.24 -9.27
N PHE A 135 -20.31 -4.38 -10.01
CA PHE A 135 -19.78 -3.33 -10.87
C PHE A 135 -19.11 -3.94 -12.12
N PRO A 136 -19.88 -4.68 -12.96
CA PRO A 136 -19.37 -5.24 -14.19
C PRO A 136 -18.90 -4.14 -15.14
N GLY A 137 -17.81 -4.36 -15.84
CA GLY A 137 -17.25 -3.42 -16.81
C GLY A 137 -16.50 -2.23 -16.22
N ALA A 138 -16.35 -2.15 -14.89
CA ALA A 138 -15.67 -1.03 -14.23
C ALA A 138 -14.27 -0.73 -14.79
N PHE A 139 -13.57 -1.75 -15.24
CA PHE A 139 -12.20 -1.67 -15.73
C PHE A 139 -12.03 -2.01 -17.21
N ASP A 140 -13.11 -2.06 -18.00
CA ASP A 140 -13.05 -2.37 -19.43
C ASP A 140 -12.10 -1.44 -20.18
N ALA A 141 -12.06 -0.16 -19.81
CA ALA A 141 -11.13 0.82 -20.35
C ALA A 141 -9.65 0.47 -20.12
N ALA A 142 -9.33 -0.39 -19.14
CA ALA A 142 -7.98 -0.87 -18.84
C ALA A 142 -7.65 -2.22 -19.48
N ILE A 143 -8.57 -2.80 -20.26
CA ILE A 143 -8.44 -4.17 -20.81
C ILE A 143 -8.40 -4.10 -22.34
N PRO A 144 -7.21 -4.28 -22.98
CA PRO A 144 -7.09 -4.18 -24.44
C PRO A 144 -8.02 -5.10 -25.21
N ARG A 145 -8.23 -6.33 -24.76
CA ARG A 145 -9.15 -7.29 -25.40
C ARG A 145 -10.64 -6.88 -25.35
N LYS A 146 -10.98 -5.89 -24.52
CA LYS A 146 -12.33 -5.28 -24.44
C LYS A 146 -12.38 -3.91 -25.15
N GLY A 147 -11.34 -3.56 -25.92
CA GLY A 147 -11.24 -2.28 -26.62
C GLY A 147 -10.65 -1.14 -25.78
N GLY A 148 -10.19 -1.44 -24.58
CA GLY A 148 -9.49 -0.49 -23.72
C GLY A 148 -8.00 -0.37 -24.01
N THR A 149 -7.27 0.32 -23.14
CA THR A 149 -5.82 0.52 -23.24
C THR A 149 -5.12 0.11 -21.95
N PHE A 150 -3.85 -0.27 -22.04
CA PHE A 150 -3.01 -0.55 -20.88
C PHE A 150 -1.75 0.32 -20.98
N PRO A 151 -1.85 1.62 -20.67
CA PRO A 151 -0.72 2.53 -20.82
C PRO A 151 0.30 2.26 -19.70
N GLU A 152 1.45 1.72 -20.08
CA GLU A 152 2.56 1.51 -19.15
C GLU A 152 3.27 2.83 -18.86
N ILE A 153 3.81 2.96 -17.67
CA ILE A 153 4.64 4.09 -17.27
C ILE A 153 5.87 4.12 -18.19
N PRO A 154 6.20 5.26 -18.81
CA PRO A 154 7.32 5.38 -19.71
C PRO A 154 8.65 4.93 -19.09
N ALA A 155 9.52 4.28 -19.85
CA ALA A 155 10.80 3.78 -19.37
C ALA A 155 11.76 4.89 -18.87
N GLU A 156 11.59 6.11 -19.38
CA GLU A 156 12.32 7.30 -18.97
C GLU A 156 11.82 7.92 -17.65
N HIS A 157 10.74 7.41 -17.09
CA HIS A 157 10.25 7.90 -15.80
C HIS A 157 11.26 7.59 -14.69
N ASP A 158 11.71 8.62 -14.00
CA ASP A 158 12.51 8.47 -12.78
C ASP A 158 11.61 8.03 -11.62
N VAL A 159 11.64 6.75 -11.31
CA VAL A 159 10.86 6.15 -10.20
C VAL A 159 11.28 6.70 -8.83
N THR A 160 12.41 7.40 -8.71
CA THR A 160 12.86 8.00 -7.45
C THR A 160 12.34 9.42 -7.24
N ASP A 161 11.79 10.05 -8.28
CA ASP A 161 11.14 11.37 -8.20
C ASP A 161 9.70 11.24 -7.70
N GLU A 162 9.49 11.57 -6.43
CA GLU A 162 8.19 11.53 -5.77
C GLU A 162 7.17 12.47 -6.44
N TYR A 163 7.60 13.64 -6.90
CA TYR A 163 6.71 14.61 -7.56
C TYR A 163 6.33 14.16 -8.98
N ALA A 164 7.25 13.55 -9.71
CA ALA A 164 6.95 12.95 -11.00
C ALA A 164 5.94 11.81 -10.86
N ALA A 165 6.13 10.93 -9.87
CA ALA A 165 5.19 9.87 -9.53
C ALA A 165 3.79 10.41 -9.18
N TYR A 166 3.73 11.49 -8.41
CA TYR A 166 2.47 12.17 -8.09
C TYR A 166 1.74 12.71 -9.32
N ARG A 167 2.47 13.32 -10.26
CA ARG A 167 1.90 13.83 -11.53
C ARG A 167 1.35 12.71 -12.40
N LEU A 168 2.01 11.54 -12.46
CA LEU A 168 1.51 10.39 -13.21
C LEU A 168 0.14 9.90 -12.72
N CYS A 169 -0.20 10.13 -11.45
CA CYS A 169 -1.51 9.77 -10.90
C CYS A 169 -2.66 10.62 -11.44
N ASP A 170 -2.39 11.73 -12.10
CA ASP A 170 -3.39 12.59 -12.72
C ASP A 170 -3.66 12.23 -14.19
N ALA A 171 -3.01 11.17 -14.70
CA ALA A 171 -3.30 10.65 -16.02
C ALA A 171 -4.79 10.29 -16.18
N PRO A 172 -5.40 10.58 -17.35
CA PRO A 172 -6.79 10.23 -17.61
C PRO A 172 -7.06 8.73 -17.40
N TRP A 173 -8.29 8.40 -17.03
CA TRP A 173 -8.71 7.01 -16.90
C TRP A 173 -8.44 6.21 -18.19
N PRO A 174 -7.86 5.02 -18.16
CA PRO A 174 -7.65 4.14 -17.01
C PRO A 174 -6.40 4.43 -16.16
N GLY A 175 -5.69 5.51 -16.42
CA GLY A 175 -4.45 5.85 -15.73
C GLY A 175 -3.25 5.06 -16.25
N MET A 176 -2.14 5.12 -15.53
CA MET A 176 -0.90 4.44 -15.88
C MET A 176 -0.71 3.15 -15.09
N PHE A 177 0.07 2.21 -15.64
CA PHE A 177 0.40 0.91 -15.03
C PHE A 177 1.92 0.72 -14.96
N GLY A 178 2.39 0.11 -13.88
CA GLY A 178 3.80 -0.10 -13.63
C GLY A 178 4.22 0.39 -12.25
N THR A 179 5.52 0.63 -12.09
CA THR A 179 6.10 1.18 -10.85
C THR A 179 6.07 2.71 -10.92
N PHE A 180 5.29 3.34 -10.04
CA PHE A 180 5.19 4.79 -9.93
C PHE A 180 6.34 5.38 -9.13
N PHE A 181 6.68 4.73 -8.02
CA PHE A 181 7.66 5.25 -7.07
C PHE A 181 8.47 4.12 -6.43
N LYS A 182 9.78 4.36 -6.26
CA LYS A 182 10.69 3.47 -5.53
C LYS A 182 11.75 4.31 -4.84
N ALA A 183 11.85 4.21 -3.50
CA ALA A 183 12.85 4.88 -2.71
C ALA A 183 13.57 3.91 -1.79
N ASN A 184 14.85 4.13 -1.57
CA ASN A 184 15.63 3.36 -0.60
C ASN A 184 15.67 4.13 0.73
N ARG A 185 14.88 3.70 1.69
CA ARG A 185 14.84 4.25 3.05
C ARG A 185 14.97 3.12 4.07
N PRO A 186 15.66 3.35 5.21
CA PRO A 186 15.80 2.31 6.24
C PRO A 186 14.43 1.83 6.72
N THR A 187 14.30 0.53 6.89
CA THR A 187 13.10 -0.08 7.49
C THR A 187 13.02 0.23 8.99
N LYS A 188 11.82 0.07 9.56
CA LYS A 188 11.63 0.19 11.01
C LYS A 188 12.58 -0.75 11.77
N ASN A 189 12.72 -1.99 11.34
CA ASN A 189 13.62 -2.97 11.97
C ASN A 189 15.08 -2.53 11.94
N ALA A 190 15.56 -2.00 10.80
CA ALA A 190 16.91 -1.49 10.68
C ALA A 190 17.17 -0.30 11.62
N ASN A 191 16.22 0.63 11.70
CA ASN A 191 16.31 1.77 12.60
C ASN A 191 16.32 1.34 14.07
N GLU A 192 15.45 0.39 14.46
CA GLU A 192 15.40 -0.13 15.83
C GLU A 192 16.67 -0.90 16.19
N ALA A 193 17.17 -1.74 15.29
CA ALA A 193 18.44 -2.45 15.50
C ALA A 193 19.60 -1.49 15.73
N LYS A 194 19.68 -0.41 14.94
CA LYS A 194 20.68 0.66 15.13
C LYS A 194 20.54 1.33 16.50
N ILE A 195 19.33 1.75 16.89
CA ILE A 195 19.08 2.38 18.20
C ILE A 195 19.48 1.46 19.34
N ILE A 196 19.15 0.15 19.25
CA ILE A 196 19.53 -0.84 20.26
C ILE A 196 21.04 -1.02 20.33
N ALA A 197 21.73 -1.12 19.17
CA ALA A 197 23.18 -1.25 19.12
C ALA A 197 23.87 -0.04 19.74
N ASP A 198 23.45 1.17 19.35
CA ASP A 198 23.99 2.43 19.89
C ASP A 198 23.76 2.55 21.41
N SER A 199 22.60 2.12 21.88
CA SER A 199 22.26 2.11 23.30
C SER A 199 23.10 1.11 24.09
N ARG A 200 23.29 -0.10 23.54
CA ARG A 200 24.13 -1.13 24.16
C ARG A 200 25.60 -0.68 24.24
N ALA A 201 26.12 -0.04 23.19
CA ALA A 201 27.46 0.50 23.18
C ALA A 201 27.67 1.55 24.30
N LYS A 202 26.68 2.43 24.53
CA LYS A 202 26.72 3.44 25.59
C LYS A 202 26.60 2.86 27.00
N LEU A 203 26.02 1.66 27.13
CA LEU A 203 25.79 0.95 28.39
C LEU A 203 26.78 -0.21 28.58
N ALA A 204 27.81 -0.29 27.77
CA ALA A 204 28.81 -1.35 27.87
C ALA A 204 29.43 -1.39 29.28
N GLY A 205 29.42 -2.58 29.89
CA GLY A 205 29.89 -2.78 31.28
C GLY A 205 28.93 -2.42 32.39
N VAL A 206 27.73 -1.88 32.07
CA VAL A 206 26.68 -1.65 33.07
C VAL A 206 25.81 -2.91 33.19
N PRO A 207 25.67 -3.50 34.38
CA PRO A 207 24.80 -4.67 34.59
C PRO A 207 23.34 -4.35 34.25
N ASP A 208 22.61 -5.33 33.68
CA ASP A 208 21.20 -5.15 33.24
C ASP A 208 20.27 -4.66 34.37
N TRP A 209 20.47 -5.13 35.60
CA TRP A 209 19.68 -4.68 36.75
C TRP A 209 19.86 -3.21 37.07
N GLN A 210 21.06 -2.62 36.84
CA GLN A 210 21.29 -1.19 37.02
C GLN A 210 20.62 -0.36 35.91
N ILE A 211 20.59 -0.88 34.67
CA ILE A 211 19.89 -0.25 33.58
C ILE A 211 18.39 -0.20 33.88
N LEU A 212 17.85 -1.32 34.34
CA LEU A 212 16.44 -1.43 34.74
C LEU A 212 16.12 -0.47 35.89
N GLN A 213 16.95 -0.42 36.95
CA GLN A 213 16.76 0.47 38.10
C GLN A 213 16.76 1.95 37.65
N ARG A 214 17.71 2.39 36.82
CA ARG A 214 17.74 3.77 36.27
C ARG A 214 16.48 4.12 35.51
N ASN A 215 15.89 3.17 34.78
CA ASN A 215 14.64 3.40 34.06
C ASN A 215 13.46 3.56 35.02
N PHE A 216 13.37 2.74 36.06
CA PHE A 216 12.35 2.88 37.11
C PHE A 216 12.49 4.22 37.87
N ASP A 217 13.71 4.64 38.16
CA ASP A 217 13.94 5.91 38.88
C ASP A 217 13.57 7.16 38.04
N ARG A 218 13.62 7.05 36.71
CA ARG A 218 13.14 8.11 35.78
C ARG A 218 11.63 8.18 35.67
N MET A 219 10.91 7.13 36.07
CA MET A 219 9.45 7.07 36.02
C MET A 219 8.78 7.59 37.31
N LYS A 220 9.55 7.89 38.34
CA LYS A 220 9.11 8.53 39.59
C LYS A 220 9.10 10.04 39.46
#